data_0497ec7d9075b2bb9fda4e25dea96a6f
#
_entry.id   0497ec7d9075b2bb9fda4e25dea96a6f
#
_cell.length_a   1.000
_cell.length_b   1.000
_cell.length_c   1.000
_cell.angle_alpha   90.00
_cell.angle_beta   90.00
_cell.angle_gamma   90.00
#
_symmetry.space_group_name_H-M   'P 1'
#
loop_
_entity.id
_entity.type
_entity.pdbx_description
1 polymer ?
#
loop_
_entity_poly.entity_id
_entity_poly.type
_entity_poly.pdbx_seq_one_letter_code
_entity_poly.pdbx_strand_id
1 'polypeptide(L)'
;MLFRSTSTYIPIKVNQSGVIPVIFASSLLYIPSLVVNFTNSKAAWAVWISSNFVKGDHPIYIAAYALLIIFFCYFYVAITFNPEETAENMRKYGGFIPGIRAGKPTSDYLQYVLSRITAPGSLYLAFVSIIPIIALVLFGATQNFPFGGTAILIVVGVGLDTAKQIESQLQQRSYEGFLR
;
A
#
# COMPACT_ATOMS: atom_id res chain seq x y z
N MET A 1 -12.10 40.97 19.53
CA MET A 1 -11.10 39.93 19.22
C MET A 1 -11.78 38.78 18.49
N LEU A 2 -11.58 38.71 17.18
CA LEU A 2 -12.11 37.61 16.36
C LEU A 2 -11.16 36.43 16.52
N PHE A 3 -11.57 35.41 17.28
CA PHE A 3 -10.88 34.12 17.32
C PHE A 3 -11.07 33.43 15.97
N ARG A 4 -10.09 33.58 15.12
CA ARG A 4 -10.01 32.82 13.87
C ARG A 4 -9.59 31.41 14.23
N SER A 5 -10.54 30.49 14.38
CA SER A 5 -10.25 29.07 14.51
C SER A 5 -9.68 28.59 13.20
N THR A 6 -8.39 28.33 13.17
CA THR A 6 -7.74 27.68 12.03
C THR A 6 -8.08 26.19 12.08
N SER A 7 -8.92 25.73 11.15
CA SER A 7 -9.19 24.30 10.97
C SER A 7 -8.03 23.68 10.20
N THR A 8 -7.45 22.62 10.78
CA THR A 8 -6.44 21.78 10.11
C THR A 8 -7.07 20.45 9.76
N TYR A 9 -6.67 19.87 8.63
CA TYR A 9 -7.14 18.58 8.16
C TYR A 9 -6.09 17.49 8.42
N ILE A 10 -6.54 16.31 8.86
CA ILE A 10 -5.70 15.11 8.91
C ILE A 10 -5.78 14.45 7.54
N PRO A 11 -4.68 14.37 6.76
CA PRO A 11 -4.69 13.72 5.46
C PRO A 11 -4.71 12.20 5.65
N ILE A 12 -5.87 11.57 5.49
CA ILE A 12 -6.02 10.12 5.46
C ILE A 12 -6.23 9.72 3.99
N LYS A 13 -5.30 8.95 3.46
CA LYS A 13 -5.39 8.42 2.09
C LYS A 13 -6.16 7.11 2.08
N VAL A 14 -6.94 6.86 1.02
CA VAL A 14 -7.62 5.56 0.82
C VAL A 14 -6.61 4.42 0.72
N ASN A 15 -5.50 4.65 0.03
CA ASN A 15 -4.36 3.73 0.00
C ASN A 15 -3.23 4.27 0.88
N GLN A 16 -3.36 4.14 2.19
CA GLN A 16 -2.39 4.64 3.15
C GLN A 16 -1.05 3.90 3.09
N SER A 17 -1.08 2.63 2.71
CA SER A 17 0.12 1.78 2.62
C SER A 17 0.94 2.01 1.34
N GLY A 18 0.39 2.63 0.29
CA GLY A 18 1.09 2.85 -0.97
C GLY A 18 1.40 1.54 -1.70
N VAL A 19 2.60 1.42 -2.25
CA VAL A 19 3.06 0.27 -3.05
C VAL A 19 3.85 -0.76 -2.20
N ILE A 20 4.23 -0.42 -0.98
CA ILE A 20 5.07 -1.26 -0.12
C ILE A 20 4.49 -2.66 0.14
N PRO A 21 3.19 -2.86 0.38
CA PRO A 21 2.60 -4.19 0.52
C PRO A 21 2.81 -5.09 -0.69
N VAL A 22 2.80 -4.52 -1.89
CA VAL A 22 3.06 -5.25 -3.14
C VAL A 22 4.50 -5.74 -3.20
N ILE A 23 5.45 -4.90 -2.78
CA ILE A 23 6.88 -5.25 -2.74
C ILE A 23 7.10 -6.42 -1.78
N PHE A 24 6.54 -6.38 -0.58
CA PHE A 24 6.65 -7.47 0.39
C PHE A 24 5.98 -8.75 -0.08
N ALA A 25 4.78 -8.66 -0.66
CA ALA A 25 4.06 -9.82 -1.18
C ALA A 25 4.84 -10.51 -2.29
N SER A 26 5.37 -9.76 -3.26
CA SER A 26 6.18 -10.31 -4.34
C SER A 26 7.49 -10.93 -3.85
N SER A 27 8.14 -10.29 -2.89
CA SER A 27 9.38 -10.81 -2.28
C SER A 27 9.13 -12.13 -1.56
N LEU A 28 8.03 -12.24 -0.83
CA LEU A 28 7.67 -13.46 -0.11
C LEU A 28 7.31 -14.60 -1.07
N LEU A 29 6.62 -14.32 -2.15
CA LEU A 29 6.28 -15.31 -3.19
C LEU A 29 7.51 -15.77 -4.00
N TYR A 30 8.58 -14.98 -4.00
CA TYR A 30 9.83 -15.37 -4.65
C TYR A 30 10.64 -16.38 -3.85
N ILE A 31 10.46 -16.46 -2.53
CA ILE A 31 11.18 -17.39 -1.66
C ILE A 31 10.99 -18.86 -2.07
N PRO A 32 9.79 -19.38 -2.35
CA PRO A 32 9.61 -20.75 -2.83
C PRO A 32 10.40 -21.05 -4.10
N SER A 33 10.46 -20.10 -5.01
CA SER A 33 11.24 -20.18 -6.24
C SER A 33 12.73 -20.33 -5.97
N LEU A 34 13.27 -19.53 -5.03
CA LEU A 34 14.65 -19.65 -4.60
C LEU A 34 14.96 -21.00 -3.98
N VAL A 35 14.10 -21.48 -3.09
CA VAL A 35 14.28 -22.79 -2.43
C VAL A 35 14.35 -23.92 -3.46
N VAL A 36 13.46 -23.92 -4.45
CA VAL A 36 13.49 -24.93 -5.53
C VAL A 36 14.80 -24.85 -6.33
N ASN A 37 15.24 -23.64 -6.68
CA ASN A 37 16.47 -23.44 -7.46
C ASN A 37 17.73 -23.87 -6.70
N PHE A 38 17.82 -23.60 -5.39
CA PHE A 38 18.97 -23.98 -4.59
C PHE A 38 19.01 -25.49 -4.28
N THR A 39 17.84 -26.09 -4.07
CA THR A 39 17.77 -27.51 -3.71
C THR A 39 18.01 -28.42 -4.90
N ASN A 40 17.79 -27.93 -6.13
CA ASN A 40 17.94 -28.68 -7.38
C ASN A 40 17.28 -30.08 -7.32
N SER A 41 16.22 -30.20 -6.52
CA SER A 41 15.56 -31.44 -6.19
C SER A 41 14.48 -31.78 -7.21
N LYS A 42 14.48 -33.02 -7.65
CA LYS A 42 13.41 -33.60 -8.49
C LYS A 42 12.24 -34.15 -7.66
N ALA A 43 12.19 -33.83 -6.37
CA ALA A 43 11.13 -34.29 -5.47
C ALA A 43 9.76 -33.75 -5.92
N ALA A 44 8.71 -34.51 -5.65
CA ALA A 44 7.35 -34.14 -6.06
C ALA A 44 6.89 -32.77 -5.53
N TRP A 45 7.30 -32.38 -4.33
CA TRP A 45 7.00 -31.08 -3.76
C TRP A 45 7.70 -29.92 -4.51
N ALA A 46 8.95 -30.11 -4.96
CA ALA A 46 9.68 -29.12 -5.72
C ALA A 46 9.06 -28.89 -7.11
N VAL A 47 8.65 -29.97 -7.76
CA VAL A 47 7.93 -29.91 -9.03
C VAL A 47 6.58 -29.22 -8.86
N TRP A 48 5.85 -29.51 -7.79
CA TRP A 48 4.57 -28.86 -7.49
C TRP A 48 4.73 -27.36 -7.26
N ILE A 49 5.73 -26.95 -6.46
CA ILE A 49 6.03 -25.53 -6.22
C ILE A 49 6.45 -24.85 -7.53
N SER A 50 7.30 -25.46 -8.33
CA SER A 50 7.75 -24.89 -9.59
C SER A 50 6.62 -24.68 -10.59
N SER A 51 5.66 -25.59 -10.62
CA SER A 51 4.51 -25.48 -11.51
C SER A 51 3.48 -24.44 -11.07
N ASN A 52 3.28 -24.29 -9.77
CA ASN A 52 2.20 -23.45 -9.23
C ASN A 52 2.65 -22.05 -8.80
N PHE A 53 3.91 -21.88 -8.36
CA PHE A 53 4.41 -20.62 -7.82
C PHE A 53 5.48 -19.92 -8.66
N VAL A 54 6.17 -20.65 -9.55
CA VAL A 54 7.24 -20.05 -10.35
C VAL A 54 6.71 -19.42 -11.64
N LYS A 55 5.71 -20.04 -12.25
CA LYS A 55 5.21 -19.59 -13.56
C LYS A 55 4.40 -18.29 -13.56
N GLY A 56 4.01 -17.77 -12.41
CA GLY A 56 3.33 -16.47 -12.30
C GLY A 56 1.95 -16.37 -12.96
N ASP A 57 1.59 -17.28 -13.82
CA ASP A 57 0.32 -17.32 -14.57
C ASP A 57 -0.74 -18.25 -13.93
N HIS A 58 -0.33 -19.01 -12.92
CA HIS A 58 -1.23 -19.97 -12.27
C HIS A 58 -2.23 -19.26 -11.35
N PRO A 59 -3.53 -19.65 -11.33
CA PRO A 59 -4.55 -19.04 -10.47
C PRO A 59 -4.18 -19.04 -8.98
N ILE A 60 -3.50 -20.10 -8.51
CA ILE A 60 -3.03 -20.21 -7.11
C ILE A 60 -2.02 -19.12 -6.79
N TYR A 61 -1.10 -18.80 -7.69
CA TYR A 61 -0.14 -17.71 -7.54
C TYR A 61 -0.85 -16.37 -7.42
N ILE A 62 -1.79 -16.07 -8.29
CA ILE A 62 -2.55 -14.83 -8.30
C ILE A 62 -3.39 -14.69 -7.02
N ALA A 63 -4.04 -15.76 -6.58
CA ALA A 63 -4.82 -15.77 -5.33
C ALA A 63 -3.92 -15.54 -4.10
N ALA A 64 -2.78 -16.23 -4.01
CA ALA A 64 -1.81 -16.04 -2.94
C ALA A 64 -1.24 -14.62 -2.93
N TYR A 65 -0.93 -14.08 -4.09
CA TYR A 65 -0.45 -12.71 -4.26
C TYR A 65 -1.46 -11.68 -3.76
N ALA A 66 -2.71 -11.81 -4.16
CA ALA A 66 -3.79 -10.92 -3.72
C ALA A 66 -3.99 -10.98 -2.19
N LEU A 67 -4.04 -12.18 -1.62
CA LEU A 67 -4.19 -12.38 -0.17
C LEU A 67 -3.02 -11.78 0.62
N LEU A 68 -1.79 -11.99 0.15
CA LEU A 68 -0.60 -11.41 0.78
C LEU A 68 -0.61 -9.88 0.70
N ILE A 69 -1.03 -9.30 -0.41
CA ILE A 69 -1.15 -7.85 -0.55
C ILE A 69 -2.14 -7.30 0.47
N ILE A 70 -3.31 -7.90 0.61
CA ILE A 70 -4.33 -7.48 1.58
C ILE A 70 -3.78 -7.60 3.00
N PHE A 71 -3.15 -8.73 3.34
CA PHE A 71 -2.54 -8.95 4.65
C PHE A 71 -1.48 -7.89 4.98
N PHE A 72 -0.55 -7.63 4.06
CA PHE A 72 0.49 -6.63 4.27
C PHE A 72 -0.03 -5.20 4.28
N CYS A 73 -1.12 -4.89 3.58
CA CYS A 73 -1.79 -3.60 3.69
C CYS A 73 -2.25 -3.33 5.11
N TYR A 74 -2.95 -4.27 5.73
CA TYR A 74 -3.40 -4.14 7.12
C TYR A 74 -2.22 -4.07 8.09
N PHE A 75 -1.25 -4.92 7.91
CA PHE A 75 -0.05 -4.96 8.74
C PHE A 75 0.74 -3.66 8.67
N TYR A 76 0.97 -3.14 7.47
CA TYR A 76 1.72 -1.90 7.25
C TYR A 76 1.00 -0.68 7.82
N VAL A 77 -0.31 -0.58 7.62
CA VAL A 77 -1.12 0.50 8.18
C VAL A 77 -1.11 0.45 9.70
N ALA A 78 -1.20 -0.73 10.30
CA ALA A 78 -1.13 -0.92 11.75
C ALA A 78 0.21 -0.47 12.36
N ILE A 79 1.32 -0.66 11.64
CA ILE A 79 2.65 -0.23 12.08
C ILE A 79 2.87 1.26 11.85
N THR A 80 2.49 1.76 10.67
CA THR A 80 2.84 3.12 10.23
C THR A 80 1.99 4.17 10.90
N PHE A 81 0.74 3.88 11.17
CA PHE A 81 -0.19 4.80 11.80
C PHE A 81 -0.61 4.29 13.17
N ASN A 82 -0.25 5.06 14.20
CA ASN A 82 -0.67 4.80 15.58
C ASN A 82 -1.80 5.76 15.96
N PRO A 83 -3.05 5.29 16.05
CA PRO A 83 -4.19 6.14 16.40
C PRO A 83 -4.09 6.73 17.81
N GLU A 84 -3.51 5.99 18.75
CA GLU A 84 -3.35 6.43 20.14
C GLU A 84 -2.40 7.60 20.24
N GLU A 85 -1.21 7.47 19.63
CA GLU A 85 -0.22 8.53 19.60
C GLU A 85 -0.74 9.78 18.89
N THR A 86 -1.43 9.60 17.77
CA THR A 86 -2.04 10.70 17.02
C THR A 86 -3.09 11.43 17.84
N ALA A 87 -3.98 10.69 18.52
CA ALA A 87 -5.01 11.26 19.40
C ALA A 87 -4.42 11.99 20.59
N GLU A 88 -3.35 11.45 21.19
CA GLU A 88 -2.65 12.09 22.30
C GLU A 88 -1.93 13.36 21.86
N ASN A 89 -1.26 13.35 20.70
CA ASN A 89 -0.64 14.53 20.12
C ASN A 89 -1.67 15.63 19.82
N MET A 90 -2.82 15.25 19.25
CA MET A 90 -3.93 16.20 19.06
C MET A 90 -4.39 16.81 20.38
N ARG A 91 -4.50 16.00 21.42
CA ARG A 91 -4.87 16.48 22.75
C ARG A 91 -3.86 17.47 23.33
N LYS A 92 -2.56 17.15 23.19
CA LYS A 92 -1.47 18.01 23.69
C LYS A 92 -1.43 19.37 23.00
N TYR A 93 -1.75 19.41 21.71
CA TYR A 93 -1.78 20.64 20.91
C TYR A 93 -3.14 21.35 20.87
N GLY A 94 -4.09 20.89 21.70
CA GLY A 94 -5.42 21.49 21.78
C GLY A 94 -6.33 21.21 20.58
N GLY A 95 -5.93 20.26 19.71
CA GLY A 95 -6.76 19.80 18.59
C GLY A 95 -7.91 18.89 19.04
N PHE A 96 -9.04 18.98 18.39
CA PHE A 96 -10.17 18.10 18.61
C PHE A 96 -10.93 17.84 17.31
N ILE A 97 -11.61 16.69 17.26
CA ILE A 97 -12.54 16.37 16.18
C ILE A 97 -13.93 16.83 16.61
N PRO A 98 -14.65 17.63 15.80
CA PRO A 98 -16.00 18.07 16.16
C PRO A 98 -16.91 16.89 16.49
N GLY A 99 -17.54 16.93 17.68
CA GLY A 99 -18.45 15.89 18.16
C GLY A 99 -17.78 14.72 18.89
N ILE A 100 -16.45 14.69 19.01
CA ILE A 100 -15.70 13.61 19.68
C ILE A 100 -14.81 14.20 20.77
N ARG A 101 -14.82 13.61 21.95
CA ARG A 101 -13.94 14.06 23.05
C ARG A 101 -12.48 13.73 22.73
N ALA A 102 -11.60 14.66 23.09
CA ALA A 102 -10.15 14.46 22.97
C ALA A 102 -9.68 13.28 23.84
N GLY A 103 -8.73 12.50 23.34
CA GLY A 103 -8.14 11.35 24.03
C GLY A 103 -8.59 10.00 23.45
N LYS A 104 -8.92 9.06 24.31
CA LYS A 104 -9.29 7.69 23.91
C LYS A 104 -10.42 7.59 22.88
N PRO A 105 -11.53 8.34 23.02
CA PRO A 105 -12.59 8.32 22.00
C PRO A 105 -12.12 8.75 20.61
N THR A 106 -11.17 9.67 20.54
CA THR A 106 -10.55 10.10 19.28
C THR A 106 -9.70 8.99 18.68
N SER A 107 -8.93 8.28 19.50
CA SER A 107 -8.15 7.12 19.07
C SER A 107 -9.04 6.02 18.50
N ASP A 108 -10.10 5.66 19.21
CA ASP A 108 -11.06 4.64 18.78
C ASP A 108 -11.73 5.01 17.45
N TYR A 109 -12.08 6.28 17.28
CA TYR A 109 -12.64 6.80 16.04
C TYR A 109 -11.64 6.72 14.88
N LEU A 110 -10.40 7.14 15.11
CA LEU A 110 -9.35 7.06 14.08
C LEU A 110 -9.06 5.62 13.67
N GLN A 111 -9.00 4.71 14.63
CA GLN A 111 -8.83 3.28 14.36
C GLN A 111 -10.00 2.71 13.54
N TYR A 112 -11.21 3.08 13.88
CA TYR A 112 -12.40 2.69 13.12
C TYR A 112 -12.35 3.18 11.68
N VAL A 113 -12.05 4.46 11.47
CA VAL A 113 -11.94 5.06 10.13
C VAL A 113 -10.84 4.38 9.31
N LEU A 114 -9.66 4.16 9.91
CA LEU A 114 -8.54 3.51 9.23
C LEU A 114 -8.88 2.08 8.80
N SER A 115 -9.48 1.28 9.67
CA SER A 115 -9.84 -0.09 9.31
C SER A 115 -10.88 -0.13 8.18
N ARG A 116 -11.81 0.82 8.18
CA ARG A 116 -12.83 0.94 7.13
C ARG A 116 -12.27 1.41 5.79
N ILE A 117 -11.27 2.29 5.81
CA ILE A 117 -10.60 2.77 4.59
C ILE A 117 -9.60 1.73 4.07
N THR A 118 -8.93 1.00 4.95
CA THR A 118 -7.94 0.00 4.55
C THR A 118 -8.57 -1.16 3.78
N ALA A 119 -9.78 -1.58 4.13
CA ALA A 119 -10.47 -2.65 3.42
C ALA A 119 -10.64 -2.39 1.92
N PRO A 120 -11.30 -1.30 1.47
CA PRO A 120 -11.40 -0.99 0.04
C PRO A 120 -10.05 -0.62 -0.58
N GLY A 121 -9.16 0.02 0.17
CA GLY A 121 -7.82 0.37 -0.30
C GLY A 121 -6.95 -0.86 -0.60
N SER A 122 -7.00 -1.89 0.24
CA SER A 122 -6.30 -3.14 0.03
C SER A 122 -6.85 -3.93 -1.15
N LEU A 123 -8.15 -3.98 -1.31
CA LEU A 123 -8.80 -4.60 -2.47
C LEU A 123 -8.43 -3.89 -3.77
N TYR A 124 -8.46 -2.57 -3.76
CA TYR A 124 -8.02 -1.76 -4.90
C TYR A 124 -6.57 -2.03 -5.27
N LEU A 125 -5.67 -2.04 -4.29
CA LEU A 125 -4.25 -2.31 -4.53
C LEU A 125 -4.02 -3.72 -5.07
N ALA A 126 -4.69 -4.73 -4.52
CA ALA A 126 -4.64 -6.11 -5.01
C ALA A 126 -5.11 -6.20 -6.46
N PHE A 127 -6.22 -5.54 -6.78
CA PHE A 127 -6.77 -5.53 -8.14
C PHE A 127 -5.81 -4.88 -9.13
N VAL A 128 -5.31 -3.69 -8.82
CA VAL A 128 -4.34 -2.96 -9.66
C VAL A 128 -3.04 -3.74 -9.84
N SER A 129 -2.59 -4.46 -8.82
CA SER A 129 -1.37 -5.29 -8.87
C SER A 129 -1.52 -6.52 -9.78
N ILE A 130 -2.73 -7.03 -9.92
CA ILE A 130 -3.03 -8.19 -10.79
C ILE A 130 -3.07 -7.78 -12.26
N ILE A 131 -3.44 -6.54 -12.58
CA ILE A 131 -3.56 -6.07 -13.98
C ILE A 131 -2.27 -6.29 -14.78
N PRO A 132 -1.07 -5.89 -14.32
CA PRO A 132 0.17 -6.14 -15.03
C PRO A 132 0.46 -7.63 -15.25
N ILE A 133 0.13 -8.47 -14.29
CA ILE A 133 0.30 -9.92 -14.40
C ILE A 133 -0.59 -10.49 -15.51
N ILE A 134 -1.85 -10.10 -15.54
CA ILE A 134 -2.78 -10.52 -16.58
C ILE A 134 -2.30 -10.03 -17.96
N ALA A 135 -1.85 -8.79 -18.05
CA ALA A 135 -1.31 -8.25 -19.31
C ALA A 135 -0.09 -9.05 -19.80
N LEU A 136 0.84 -9.40 -18.92
CA LEU A 136 2.00 -10.22 -19.26
C LEU A 136 1.61 -11.63 -19.70
N VAL A 137 0.60 -12.23 -19.08
CA VAL A 137 0.06 -13.54 -19.48
C VAL A 137 -0.56 -13.47 -20.87
N LEU A 138 -1.37 -12.46 -21.14
CA LEU A 138 -2.03 -12.28 -22.46
C LEU A 138 -1.02 -12.05 -23.60
N PHE A 139 0.06 -11.30 -23.30
CA PHE A 139 1.12 -11.06 -24.30
C PHE A 139 2.19 -12.16 -24.36
N GLY A 140 2.09 -13.19 -23.53
CA GLY A 140 3.04 -14.29 -23.49
C GLY A 140 4.44 -13.93 -23.00
N ALA A 141 4.60 -12.80 -22.34
CA ALA A 141 5.87 -12.27 -21.88
C ALA A 141 6.31 -12.77 -20.49
N THR A 142 5.52 -13.62 -19.85
CA THR A 142 5.74 -14.10 -18.47
C THR A 142 7.09 -14.81 -18.28
N GLN A 143 7.61 -15.44 -19.31
CA GLN A 143 8.85 -16.20 -19.21
C GLN A 143 10.10 -15.29 -19.19
N ASN A 144 10.00 -14.10 -19.76
CA ASN A 144 11.11 -13.17 -19.89
C ASN A 144 11.19 -12.13 -18.75
N PHE A 145 10.09 -11.93 -18.03
CA PHE A 145 9.98 -10.90 -16.99
C PHE A 145 9.28 -11.44 -15.72
N PRO A 146 9.92 -12.31 -14.91
CA PRO A 146 9.29 -12.85 -13.69
C PRO A 146 8.91 -11.77 -12.66
N PHE A 147 9.62 -10.63 -12.68
CA PHE A 147 9.33 -9.46 -11.84
C PHE A 147 8.68 -8.29 -12.61
N GLY A 148 8.41 -8.44 -13.89
CA GLY A 148 7.99 -7.35 -14.76
C GLY A 148 6.77 -6.60 -14.28
N GLY A 149 5.73 -7.31 -13.83
CA GLY A 149 4.50 -6.71 -13.30
C GLY A 149 4.72 -5.89 -12.04
N THR A 150 5.49 -6.40 -11.10
CA THR A 150 5.83 -5.71 -9.85
C THR A 150 6.73 -4.51 -10.10
N ALA A 151 7.74 -4.66 -10.94
CA ALA A 151 8.64 -3.57 -11.31
C ALA A 151 7.88 -2.42 -11.98
N ILE A 152 6.98 -2.71 -12.91
CA ILE A 152 6.12 -1.71 -13.55
C ILE A 152 5.27 -0.98 -12.52
N LEU A 153 4.65 -1.71 -11.59
CA LEU A 153 3.83 -1.12 -10.54
C LEU A 153 4.63 -0.20 -9.63
N ILE A 154 5.84 -0.59 -9.25
CA ILE A 154 6.74 0.22 -8.43
C ILE A 154 7.13 1.50 -9.17
N VAL A 155 7.53 1.40 -10.43
CA VAL A 155 7.93 2.57 -11.24
C VAL A 155 6.77 3.54 -11.40
N VAL A 156 5.57 3.06 -11.72
CA VAL A 156 4.38 3.90 -11.85
C VAL A 156 3.99 4.52 -10.51
N GLY A 157 4.01 3.75 -9.43
CA GLY A 157 3.69 4.25 -8.09
C GLY A 157 4.64 5.35 -7.63
N VAL A 158 5.94 5.14 -7.78
CA VAL A 158 6.97 6.14 -7.44
C VAL A 158 6.86 7.37 -8.36
N GLY A 159 6.62 7.17 -9.64
CA GLY A 159 6.43 8.27 -10.60
C GLY A 159 5.23 9.15 -10.26
N LEU A 160 4.11 8.55 -9.91
CA LEU A 160 2.90 9.27 -9.48
C LEU A 160 3.10 10.02 -8.17
N ASP A 161 3.75 9.41 -7.19
CA ASP A 161 4.06 10.05 -5.92
C ASP A 161 5.01 11.24 -6.10
N THR A 162 6.03 11.10 -6.95
CA THR A 162 6.95 12.18 -7.30
C THR A 162 6.22 13.31 -8.00
N ALA A 163 5.35 13.02 -8.96
CA ALA A 163 4.54 14.02 -9.65
C ALA A 163 3.63 14.80 -8.69
N LYS A 164 2.98 14.12 -7.75
CA LYS A 164 2.16 14.75 -6.70
C LYS A 164 2.97 15.64 -5.78
N GLN A 165 4.17 15.22 -5.39
CA GLN A 165 5.05 16.03 -4.55
C GLN A 165 5.51 17.30 -5.28
N ILE A 166 5.86 17.20 -6.56
CA ILE A 166 6.23 18.35 -7.39
C ILE A 166 5.07 19.32 -7.52
N GLU A 167 3.86 18.82 -7.82
CA GLU A 167 2.65 19.63 -7.92
C GLU A 167 2.34 20.37 -6.62
N SER A 168 2.42 19.68 -5.49
CA SER A 168 2.23 20.24 -4.16
C SER A 168 3.21 21.37 -3.86
N GLN A 169 4.49 21.21 -4.20
CA GLN A 169 5.52 22.25 -4.02
C GLN A 169 5.30 23.45 -4.95
N LEU A 170 4.87 23.21 -6.17
CA LEU A 170 4.55 24.29 -7.12
C LEU A 170 3.36 25.13 -6.65
N GLN A 171 2.33 24.49 -6.11
CA GLN A 171 1.17 25.19 -5.54
C GLN A 171 1.57 26.07 -4.35
N GLN A 172 2.44 25.61 -3.47
CA GLN A 172 2.94 26.40 -2.35
C GLN A 172 3.69 27.65 -2.82
N ARG A 173 4.53 27.53 -3.84
CA ARG A 173 5.26 28.68 -4.41
C ARG A 173 4.35 29.69 -5.12
N SER A 174 3.27 29.24 -5.73
CA SER A 174 2.31 30.15 -6.37
C SER A 174 1.59 31.04 -5.37
N TYR A 175 1.35 30.58 -4.14
CA TYR A 175 0.74 31.39 -3.09
C TYR A 175 1.66 32.46 -2.52
N GLU A 176 2.96 32.23 -2.48
CA GLU A 176 3.94 33.22 -2.02
C GLU A 176 4.08 34.40 -3.00
N GLY A 177 3.81 34.18 -4.27
CA GLY A 177 3.82 35.24 -5.30
C GLY A 177 2.65 36.24 -5.22
N PHE A 178 1.55 35.86 -4.58
CA PHE A 178 0.35 36.74 -4.45
C PHE A 178 0.35 37.61 -3.19
N LEU A 179 1.31 37.44 -2.29
CA LEU A 179 1.41 38.18 -1.04
C LEU A 179 2.50 39.31 -1.05
N ARG A 180 2.97 39.65 -2.25
CA ARG A 180 3.83 40.82 -2.45
C ARG A 180 3.11 41.99 -3.10
#